data_1f85e98876bae3601c5df7c949f38104
#
_entry.id   1f85e98876bae3601c5df7c949f38104
#
_cell.length_a   1.000
_cell.length_b   1.000
_cell.length_c   1.000
_cell.angle_alpha   90.00
_cell.angle_beta   90.00
_cell.angle_gamma   90.00
#
_symmetry.space_group_name_H-M   'P 1'
#
loop_
_entity.id
_entity.type
_entity.pdbx_description
1 polymer ?
#
loop_
_entity_poly.entity_id
_entity_poly.type
_entity_poly.pdbx_seq_one_letter_code
_entity_poly.pdbx_strand_id
1 'polypeptide(L)'
;MSVAETIVDTRPQPSKMYRWLVLIFVSLAMFGNYYVYDSINPLERIFLQQLNYSASMFGWLNASYSVAAVATLLIGGILIDRFGIKKSLLFFSVLILLGALLTSLRGNFYLMVAGRTVVGLGAESQIVAVTTALARWFKGKELSFAFGINLTIARIASIAADNSPSWAKFAFFPNGVNAQPSWHRPLVLAVVVGSTAVLGASVYWALETYAETRYHLGKSSEPDKLSFREGLKFNRSYWYVVALCFTFYSGIFPFRTFAIDLFTSKFLSQMGATAGSTAAFASAQQQAGWLNSLLPFSAMIATPLFGLLADRIGKRASLMVIGSFLMMPVYLMIAYSSISLLVPVSLMGIAFSLIPAVMWPSVAYIVHERRLGTAYALMSLLQQVGFFIFNLAIGKANDITHAGPANFQGYALGMWIFSILGFLALLFALLLRQREIGPDAHGLETITIHSQA
;
A
#
# COMPACT_ATOMS: atom_id res chain seq x y z
N MET A 1 15.64 -16.25 49.55
CA MET A 1 15.78 -15.24 48.48
C MET A 1 16.88 -15.75 47.54
N SER A 2 16.49 -16.38 46.45
CA SER A 2 17.40 -16.81 45.39
C SER A 2 17.71 -15.63 44.50
N VAL A 3 18.96 -15.18 44.48
CA VAL A 3 19.50 -14.22 43.52
C VAL A 3 19.55 -14.94 42.18
N ALA A 4 18.59 -14.66 41.31
CA ALA A 4 18.66 -15.10 39.92
C ALA A 4 19.88 -14.38 39.31
N GLU A 5 20.99 -15.10 39.14
CA GLU A 5 22.13 -14.63 38.34
C GLU A 5 21.61 -14.29 36.95
N THR A 6 21.56 -13.00 36.64
CA THR A 6 21.31 -12.51 35.32
C THR A 6 22.51 -12.91 34.48
N ILE A 7 22.42 -14.02 33.73
CA ILE A 7 23.46 -14.43 32.78
C ILE A 7 23.59 -13.29 31.78
N VAL A 8 24.63 -12.49 31.92
CA VAL A 8 24.96 -11.42 30.95
C VAL A 8 25.39 -12.12 29.66
N ASP A 9 24.60 -11.99 28.63
CA ASP A 9 24.92 -12.55 27.30
C ASP A 9 26.13 -11.80 26.72
N THR A 10 27.30 -12.46 26.77
CA THR A 10 28.61 -11.93 26.38
C THR A 10 28.86 -11.98 24.86
N ARG A 11 27.92 -12.49 24.07
CA ARG A 11 28.07 -12.57 22.61
C ARG A 11 28.20 -11.18 21.99
N PRO A 12 29.08 -11.03 20.97
CA PRO A 12 29.26 -9.75 20.31
C PRO A 12 27.98 -9.33 19.57
N GLN A 13 27.85 -8.02 19.32
CA GLN A 13 26.79 -7.52 18.47
C GLN A 13 27.09 -7.76 16.99
N PRO A 14 26.05 -7.98 16.13
CA PRO A 14 26.24 -8.13 14.69
C PRO A 14 26.95 -6.91 14.08
N SER A 15 27.89 -7.15 13.17
CA SER A 15 28.57 -6.08 12.44
C SER A 15 27.58 -5.22 11.66
N LYS A 16 27.95 -3.97 11.34
CA LYS A 16 27.13 -3.08 10.52
C LYS A 16 26.82 -3.73 9.17
N MET A 17 27.82 -4.30 8.51
CA MET A 17 27.68 -4.98 7.22
C MET A 17 26.66 -6.14 7.28
N TYR A 18 26.69 -6.94 8.36
CA TYR A 18 25.74 -8.04 8.53
C TYR A 18 24.29 -7.55 8.66
N ARG A 19 24.06 -6.47 9.43
CA ARG A 19 22.73 -5.86 9.55
C ARG A 19 22.20 -5.33 8.21
N TRP A 20 23.06 -4.72 7.42
CA TRP A 20 22.69 -4.24 6.08
C TRP A 20 22.36 -5.38 5.13
N LEU A 21 23.08 -6.49 5.21
CA LEU A 21 22.74 -7.69 4.45
C LEU A 21 21.35 -8.21 4.81
N VAL A 22 21.01 -8.26 6.10
CA VAL A 22 19.67 -8.61 6.58
C VAL A 22 18.62 -7.65 6.01
N LEU A 23 18.87 -6.34 6.04
CA LEU A 23 17.96 -5.34 5.48
C LEU A 23 17.68 -5.58 4.00
N ILE A 24 18.70 -5.87 3.20
CA ILE A 24 18.55 -6.14 1.77
C ILE A 24 17.57 -7.30 1.53
N PHE A 25 17.75 -8.44 2.22
CA PHE A 25 16.92 -9.61 1.97
C PHE A 25 15.51 -9.48 2.57
N VAL A 26 15.35 -8.83 3.71
CA VAL A 26 14.02 -8.50 4.26
C VAL A 26 13.28 -7.53 3.33
N SER A 27 13.99 -6.55 2.74
CA SER A 27 13.40 -5.62 1.78
C SER A 27 13.13 -6.27 0.42
N LEU A 28 13.91 -7.27 0.02
CA LEU A 28 13.62 -8.07 -1.18
C LEU A 28 12.31 -8.87 -1.00
N ALA A 29 12.03 -9.37 0.21
CA ALA A 29 10.75 -9.99 0.51
C ALA A 29 9.59 -8.99 0.34
N MET A 30 9.78 -7.74 0.78
CA MET A 30 8.80 -6.67 0.61
C MET A 30 8.60 -6.28 -0.86
N PHE A 31 9.68 -6.27 -1.66
CA PHE A 31 9.61 -6.02 -3.10
C PHE A 31 8.69 -7.01 -3.80
N GLY A 32 8.88 -8.32 -3.58
CA GLY A 32 8.03 -9.35 -4.17
C GLY A 32 6.55 -9.21 -3.78
N ASN A 33 6.26 -8.88 -2.53
CA ASN A 33 4.92 -8.63 -2.03
C ASN A 33 4.22 -7.49 -2.80
N TYR A 34 4.82 -6.30 -2.81
CA TYR A 34 4.22 -5.12 -3.44
C TYR A 34 4.10 -5.26 -4.95
N TYR A 35 5.06 -5.94 -5.59
CA TYR A 35 4.96 -6.22 -7.02
C TYR A 35 3.75 -7.12 -7.33
N VAL A 36 3.56 -8.22 -6.59
CA VAL A 36 2.42 -9.14 -6.77
C VAL A 36 1.10 -8.41 -6.50
N TYR A 37 1.05 -7.56 -5.48
CA TYR A 37 -0.14 -6.79 -5.15
C TYR A 37 -0.59 -5.90 -6.33
N ASP A 38 0.32 -5.09 -6.87
CA ASP A 38 0.04 -4.09 -7.90
C ASP A 38 0.06 -4.68 -9.33
N SER A 39 0.57 -5.90 -9.55
CA SER A 39 0.78 -6.50 -10.88
C SER A 39 -0.49 -6.69 -11.72
N ILE A 40 -1.66 -6.72 -11.11
CA ILE A 40 -2.93 -6.84 -11.84
C ILE A 40 -3.47 -5.49 -12.32
N ASN A 41 -3.02 -4.35 -11.77
CA ASN A 41 -3.54 -3.04 -12.13
C ASN A 41 -3.46 -2.75 -13.65
N PRO A 42 -2.37 -3.06 -14.37
CA PRO A 42 -2.32 -2.86 -15.81
C PRO A 42 -3.10 -3.90 -16.62
N LEU A 43 -3.74 -4.89 -15.99
CA LEU A 43 -4.40 -5.99 -16.69
C LEU A 43 -5.93 -5.81 -16.80
N GLU A 44 -6.54 -4.82 -16.18
CA GLU A 44 -8.00 -4.66 -16.17
C GLU A 44 -8.58 -4.72 -17.60
N ARG A 45 -8.16 -3.83 -18.50
CA ARG A 45 -8.68 -3.80 -19.88
C ARG A 45 -8.44 -5.10 -20.64
N ILE A 46 -7.31 -5.74 -20.41
CA ILE A 46 -6.98 -7.03 -21.03
C ILE A 46 -7.93 -8.12 -20.51
N PHE A 47 -8.25 -8.14 -19.22
CA PHE A 47 -9.22 -9.08 -18.64
C PHE A 47 -10.64 -8.86 -19.19
N LEU A 48 -11.07 -7.60 -19.31
CA LEU A 48 -12.37 -7.26 -19.88
C LEU A 48 -12.48 -7.77 -21.34
N GLN A 49 -11.43 -7.60 -22.13
CA GLN A 49 -11.42 -7.96 -23.56
C GLN A 49 -11.22 -9.46 -23.82
N GLN A 50 -10.37 -10.13 -23.08
CA GLN A 50 -9.97 -11.51 -23.37
C GLN A 50 -10.64 -12.57 -22.51
N LEU A 51 -10.99 -12.22 -21.27
CA LEU A 51 -11.64 -13.13 -20.33
C LEU A 51 -13.14 -12.83 -20.17
N ASN A 52 -13.65 -11.82 -20.88
CA ASN A 52 -15.02 -11.32 -20.75
C ASN A 52 -15.39 -10.95 -19.29
N TYR A 53 -14.41 -10.40 -18.55
CA TYR A 53 -14.68 -9.91 -17.22
C TYR A 53 -15.41 -8.57 -17.27
N SER A 54 -16.23 -8.31 -16.26
CA SER A 54 -16.75 -6.98 -15.99
C SER A 54 -15.80 -6.18 -15.09
N ALA A 55 -15.95 -4.86 -15.04
CA ALA A 55 -15.20 -4.03 -14.09
C ALA A 55 -15.53 -4.39 -12.62
N SER A 56 -16.77 -4.85 -12.33
CA SER A 56 -17.13 -5.40 -11.01
C SER A 56 -16.33 -6.66 -10.69
N MET A 57 -16.16 -7.58 -11.65
CA MET A 57 -15.33 -8.78 -11.45
C MET A 57 -13.88 -8.40 -11.15
N PHE A 58 -13.32 -7.39 -11.85
CA PHE A 58 -11.99 -6.88 -11.55
C PHE A 58 -11.93 -6.24 -10.16
N GLY A 59 -12.94 -5.49 -9.76
CA GLY A 59 -13.10 -4.96 -8.39
C GLY A 59 -13.08 -6.06 -7.33
N TRP A 60 -13.75 -7.22 -7.59
CA TRP A 60 -13.73 -8.37 -6.70
C TRP A 60 -12.35 -8.99 -6.52
N LEU A 61 -11.47 -8.99 -7.53
CA LEU A 61 -10.09 -9.47 -7.40
C LEU A 61 -9.31 -8.69 -6.34
N ASN A 62 -9.52 -7.36 -6.26
CA ASN A 62 -8.89 -6.52 -5.25
C ASN A 62 -9.63 -6.54 -3.90
N ALA A 63 -10.96 -6.58 -3.94
CA ALA A 63 -11.78 -6.67 -2.73
C ALA A 63 -11.51 -7.96 -1.95
N SER A 64 -11.36 -9.11 -2.63
CA SER A 64 -11.06 -10.40 -1.99
C SER A 64 -9.71 -10.40 -1.25
N TYR A 65 -8.71 -9.71 -1.78
CA TYR A 65 -7.46 -9.45 -1.07
C TYR A 65 -7.72 -8.72 0.25
N SER A 66 -8.50 -7.64 0.21
CA SER A 66 -8.76 -6.81 1.41
C SER A 66 -9.52 -7.58 2.50
N VAL A 67 -10.47 -8.45 2.14
CA VAL A 67 -11.15 -9.32 3.11
C VAL A 67 -10.16 -10.24 3.83
N ALA A 68 -9.28 -10.88 3.07
CA ALA A 68 -8.26 -11.75 3.63
C ALA A 68 -7.26 -10.98 4.51
N ALA A 69 -6.87 -9.77 4.08
CA ALA A 69 -6.00 -8.88 4.82
C ALA A 69 -6.58 -8.49 6.19
N VAL A 70 -7.89 -8.19 6.27
CA VAL A 70 -8.58 -7.93 7.54
C VAL A 70 -8.45 -9.12 8.49
N ALA A 71 -8.71 -10.34 8.00
CA ALA A 71 -8.63 -11.54 8.83
C ALA A 71 -7.21 -11.78 9.36
N THR A 72 -6.19 -11.54 8.53
CA THR A 72 -4.80 -11.83 8.90
C THR A 72 -4.11 -10.72 9.68
N LEU A 73 -4.54 -9.47 9.60
CA LEU A 73 -4.06 -8.41 10.49
C LEU A 73 -4.26 -8.77 11.97
N LEU A 74 -5.34 -9.51 12.28
CA LEU A 74 -5.64 -9.96 13.63
C LEU A 74 -4.81 -11.18 14.06
N ILE A 75 -4.50 -12.07 13.13
CA ILE A 75 -3.88 -13.37 13.40
C ILE A 75 -2.35 -13.32 13.20
N GLY A 76 -1.89 -12.47 12.30
CA GLY A 76 -0.49 -12.41 11.86
C GLY A 76 0.48 -12.14 13.00
N GLY A 77 0.17 -11.20 13.89
CA GLY A 77 0.96 -10.94 15.09
C GLY A 77 1.08 -12.17 16.00
N ILE A 78 -0.05 -12.85 16.27
CA ILE A 78 -0.09 -14.07 17.09
C ILE A 78 0.78 -15.19 16.47
N LEU A 79 0.76 -15.34 15.15
CA LEU A 79 1.59 -16.32 14.45
C LEU A 79 3.08 -15.99 14.57
N ILE A 80 3.44 -14.71 14.45
CA ILE A 80 4.83 -14.24 14.60
C ILE A 80 5.33 -14.50 16.01
N ASP A 81 4.52 -14.23 17.04
CA ASP A 81 4.86 -14.46 18.43
C ASP A 81 5.03 -15.96 18.76
N ARG A 82 4.15 -16.81 18.19
CA ARG A 82 4.16 -18.25 18.45
C ARG A 82 5.28 -18.98 17.69
N PHE A 83 5.52 -18.65 16.42
CA PHE A 83 6.43 -19.39 15.56
C PHE A 83 7.78 -18.68 15.32
N GLY A 84 7.88 -17.41 15.74
CA GLY A 84 9.04 -16.56 15.52
C GLY A 84 9.05 -15.89 14.15
N ILE A 85 9.83 -14.82 14.04
CA ILE A 85 9.86 -13.93 12.86
C ILE A 85 10.26 -14.69 11.59
N LYS A 86 11.37 -15.45 11.64
CA LYS A 86 11.95 -16.12 10.45
C LYS A 86 11.00 -17.14 9.80
N LYS A 87 10.32 -17.96 10.64
CA LYS A 87 9.36 -18.96 10.15
C LYS A 87 8.10 -18.28 9.59
N SER A 88 7.59 -17.30 10.30
CA SER A 88 6.39 -16.55 9.88
C SER A 88 6.63 -15.77 8.60
N LEU A 89 7.79 -15.10 8.46
CA LEU A 89 8.13 -14.37 7.25
C LEU A 89 8.19 -15.29 6.02
N LEU A 90 8.82 -16.45 6.15
CA LEU A 90 8.86 -17.43 5.06
C LEU A 90 7.47 -17.97 4.74
N PHE A 91 6.68 -18.34 5.75
CA PHE A 91 5.32 -18.84 5.57
C PHE A 91 4.43 -17.84 4.81
N PHE A 92 4.43 -16.57 5.21
CA PHE A 92 3.67 -15.53 4.54
C PHE A 92 4.16 -15.25 3.11
N SER A 93 5.48 -15.31 2.88
CA SER A 93 6.06 -15.18 1.54
C SER A 93 5.64 -16.33 0.62
N VAL A 94 5.57 -17.55 1.13
CA VAL A 94 5.06 -18.71 0.39
C VAL A 94 3.58 -18.55 0.06
N LEU A 95 2.76 -18.05 0.99
CA LEU A 95 1.35 -17.74 0.70
C LEU A 95 1.20 -16.74 -0.43
N ILE A 96 2.00 -15.66 -0.45
CA ILE A 96 1.98 -14.66 -1.53
C ILE A 96 2.31 -15.33 -2.88
N LEU A 97 3.36 -16.15 -2.92
CA LEU A 97 3.77 -16.84 -4.14
C LEU A 97 2.70 -17.84 -4.62
N LEU A 98 2.13 -18.63 -3.70
CA LEU A 98 1.04 -19.57 -4.02
C LEU A 98 -0.20 -18.82 -4.54
N GLY A 99 -0.57 -17.70 -3.93
CA GLY A 99 -1.68 -16.87 -4.38
C GLY A 99 -1.43 -16.26 -5.75
N ALA A 100 -0.21 -15.79 -6.04
CA ALA A 100 0.19 -15.32 -7.37
C ALA A 100 0.10 -16.44 -8.40
N LEU A 101 0.59 -17.63 -8.06
CA LEU A 101 0.52 -18.82 -8.90
C LEU A 101 -0.94 -19.18 -9.23
N LEU A 102 -1.80 -19.29 -8.21
CA LEU A 102 -3.23 -19.57 -8.40
C LEU A 102 -3.90 -18.53 -9.32
N THR A 103 -3.56 -17.25 -9.15
CA THR A 103 -4.08 -16.16 -9.99
C THR A 103 -3.64 -16.32 -11.45
N SER A 104 -2.47 -16.91 -11.71
CA SER A 104 -1.91 -17.08 -13.06
C SER A 104 -2.35 -18.35 -13.79
N LEU A 105 -2.87 -19.39 -13.11
CA LEU A 105 -3.06 -20.71 -13.70
C LEU A 105 -4.09 -20.75 -14.83
N ARG A 106 -5.25 -20.13 -14.63
CA ARG A 106 -6.37 -20.14 -15.60
C ARG A 106 -7.11 -18.83 -15.53
N GLY A 107 -7.63 -18.35 -16.66
CA GLY A 107 -8.51 -17.18 -16.73
C GLY A 107 -9.91 -17.43 -16.12
N ASN A 108 -10.02 -18.24 -15.08
CA ASN A 108 -11.26 -18.49 -14.37
C ASN A 108 -11.39 -17.52 -13.19
N PHE A 109 -12.49 -16.78 -13.16
CA PHE A 109 -12.73 -15.74 -12.17
C PHE A 109 -12.60 -16.24 -10.71
N TYR A 110 -13.25 -17.35 -10.39
CA TYR A 110 -13.26 -17.87 -9.01
C TYR A 110 -11.87 -18.33 -8.55
N LEU A 111 -11.09 -18.92 -9.47
CA LEU A 111 -9.72 -19.31 -9.16
C LEU A 111 -8.81 -18.08 -8.95
N MET A 112 -9.00 -17.02 -9.76
CA MET A 112 -8.26 -15.78 -9.59
C MET A 112 -8.65 -15.07 -8.30
N VAL A 113 -9.94 -15.05 -7.93
CA VAL A 113 -10.40 -14.53 -6.62
C VAL A 113 -9.78 -15.34 -5.47
N ALA A 114 -9.77 -16.66 -5.53
CA ALA A 114 -9.12 -17.51 -4.55
C ALA A 114 -7.61 -17.19 -4.44
N GLY A 115 -6.94 -17.03 -5.59
CA GLY A 115 -5.53 -16.64 -5.63
C GLY A 115 -5.28 -15.30 -4.96
N ARG A 116 -6.07 -14.28 -5.27
CA ARG A 116 -5.98 -12.94 -4.65
C ARG A 116 -6.28 -12.98 -3.14
N THR A 117 -7.23 -13.82 -2.71
CA THR A 117 -7.51 -14.06 -1.29
C THR A 117 -6.26 -14.64 -0.60
N VAL A 118 -5.61 -15.64 -1.19
CA VAL A 118 -4.38 -16.24 -0.63
C VAL A 118 -3.24 -15.22 -0.59
N VAL A 119 -3.09 -14.36 -1.60
CA VAL A 119 -2.13 -13.23 -1.55
C VAL A 119 -2.44 -12.34 -0.34
N GLY A 120 -3.70 -11.97 -0.12
CA GLY A 120 -4.12 -11.14 1.01
C GLY A 120 -3.83 -11.75 2.37
N LEU A 121 -3.98 -13.09 2.51
CA LEU A 121 -3.62 -13.81 3.72
C LEU A 121 -2.11 -13.69 4.05
N GLY A 122 -1.25 -13.65 3.05
CA GLY A 122 0.20 -13.53 3.23
C GLY A 122 0.69 -12.10 3.38
N ALA A 123 0.17 -11.17 2.59
CA ALA A 123 0.78 -9.88 2.33
C ALA A 123 0.84 -8.96 3.56
N GLU A 124 -0.28 -8.73 4.24
CA GLU A 124 -0.31 -7.83 5.40
C GLU A 124 0.46 -8.41 6.60
N SER A 125 0.34 -9.72 6.82
CA SER A 125 1.11 -10.39 7.88
C SER A 125 2.60 -10.42 7.58
N GLN A 126 3.01 -10.47 6.31
CA GLN A 126 4.42 -10.34 5.91
C GLN A 126 4.95 -8.95 6.26
N ILE A 127 4.18 -7.88 6.04
CA ILE A 127 4.57 -6.51 6.42
C ILE A 127 4.84 -6.43 7.92
N VAL A 128 3.98 -7.02 8.75
CA VAL A 128 4.19 -7.09 10.21
C VAL A 128 5.47 -7.86 10.55
N ALA A 129 5.72 -9.01 9.92
CA ALA A 129 6.93 -9.79 10.15
C ALA A 129 8.21 -9.02 9.75
N VAL A 130 8.18 -8.30 8.60
CA VAL A 130 9.27 -7.45 8.13
C VAL A 130 9.54 -6.31 9.11
N THR A 131 8.51 -5.60 9.56
CA THR A 131 8.66 -4.50 10.53
C THR A 131 9.22 -4.99 11.86
N THR A 132 8.78 -6.16 12.32
CA THR A 132 9.30 -6.80 13.54
C THR A 132 10.77 -7.22 13.36
N ALA A 133 11.15 -7.76 12.20
CA ALA A 133 12.53 -8.08 11.88
C ALA A 133 13.42 -6.83 11.91
N LEU A 134 12.99 -5.75 11.24
CA LEU A 134 13.74 -4.48 11.24
C LEU A 134 13.89 -3.92 12.65
N ALA A 135 12.84 -3.94 13.46
CA ALA A 135 12.90 -3.49 14.84
C ALA A 135 13.91 -4.33 15.65
N ARG A 136 13.92 -5.65 15.50
CA ARG A 136 14.87 -6.56 16.19
C ARG A 136 16.33 -6.28 15.82
N TRP A 137 16.61 -5.99 14.54
CA TRP A 137 17.97 -5.82 14.04
C TRP A 137 18.52 -4.40 14.16
N PHE A 138 17.64 -3.37 14.16
CA PHE A 138 18.04 -1.97 14.08
C PHE A 138 17.61 -1.12 15.29
N LYS A 139 16.87 -1.66 16.28
CA LYS A 139 16.52 -0.92 17.50
C LYS A 139 17.78 -0.39 18.21
N GLY A 140 17.80 0.93 18.46
CA GLY A 140 18.96 1.63 19.00
C GLY A 140 20.11 1.85 18.00
N LYS A 141 19.87 1.59 16.70
CA LYS A 141 20.84 1.74 15.60
C LYS A 141 20.08 2.09 14.34
N GLU A 142 20.30 3.13 13.70
CA GLU A 142 19.75 3.58 12.40
C GLU A 142 18.35 2.99 11.99
N LEU A 143 17.44 2.76 12.94
CA LEU A 143 16.16 2.07 12.72
C LEU A 143 15.29 2.82 11.70
N SER A 144 15.13 4.13 11.86
CA SER A 144 14.33 4.96 10.96
C SER A 144 14.86 4.92 9.52
N PHE A 145 16.18 4.88 9.36
CA PHE A 145 16.81 4.78 8.04
C PHE A 145 16.56 3.41 7.40
N ALA A 146 16.64 2.33 8.17
CA ALA A 146 16.34 0.97 7.69
C ALA A 146 14.86 0.85 7.24
N PHE A 147 13.92 1.40 8.01
CA PHE A 147 12.52 1.49 7.60
C PHE A 147 12.34 2.32 6.33
N GLY A 148 13.03 3.45 6.22
CA GLY A 148 12.99 4.31 5.04
C GLY A 148 13.42 3.57 3.78
N ILE A 149 14.54 2.83 3.83
CA ILE A 149 15.00 2.00 2.70
C ILE A 149 14.00 0.90 2.36
N ASN A 150 13.47 0.22 3.37
CA ASN A 150 12.48 -0.84 3.15
C ASN A 150 11.23 -0.31 2.44
N LEU A 151 10.69 0.84 2.88
CA LEU A 151 9.56 1.49 2.23
C LEU A 151 9.90 1.97 0.82
N THR A 152 11.10 2.50 0.59
CA THR A 152 11.57 2.89 -0.75
C THR A 152 11.56 1.69 -1.71
N ILE A 153 12.08 0.54 -1.27
CA ILE A 153 12.09 -0.70 -2.07
C ILE A 153 10.66 -1.17 -2.37
N ALA A 154 9.75 -1.08 -1.40
CA ALA A 154 8.33 -1.37 -1.62
C ALA A 154 7.70 -0.44 -2.68
N ARG A 155 8.03 0.85 -2.67
CA ARG A 155 7.54 1.79 -3.69
C ARG A 155 8.14 1.54 -5.07
N ILE A 156 9.42 1.16 -5.15
CA ILE A 156 10.05 0.74 -6.41
C ILE A 156 9.33 -0.49 -7.00
N ALA A 157 8.90 -1.44 -6.17
CA ALA A 157 8.12 -2.59 -6.62
C ALA A 157 6.77 -2.18 -7.24
N SER A 158 6.04 -1.26 -6.60
CA SER A 158 4.80 -0.68 -7.14
C SER A 158 5.03 0.04 -8.48
N ILE A 159 6.09 0.86 -8.57
CA ILE A 159 6.49 1.54 -9.81
C ILE A 159 6.79 0.52 -10.92
N ALA A 160 7.54 -0.54 -10.59
CA ALA A 160 7.87 -1.59 -11.53
C ALA A 160 6.62 -2.33 -12.03
N ALA A 161 5.67 -2.62 -11.15
CA ALA A 161 4.41 -3.28 -11.51
C ALA A 161 3.54 -2.39 -12.42
N ASP A 162 3.33 -1.13 -12.07
CA ASP A 162 2.55 -0.17 -12.87
C ASP A 162 3.16 0.05 -14.27
N ASN A 163 4.50 0.07 -14.37
CA ASN A 163 5.23 0.25 -15.63
C ASN A 163 5.55 -1.06 -16.36
N SER A 164 5.07 -2.20 -15.88
CA SER A 164 5.35 -3.50 -16.52
C SER A 164 4.95 -3.58 -18.00
N PRO A 165 3.89 -2.88 -18.51
CA PRO A 165 3.63 -2.81 -19.94
C PRO A 165 4.75 -2.18 -20.77
N SER A 166 5.61 -1.36 -20.14
CA SER A 166 6.73 -0.68 -20.82
C SER A 166 7.99 -1.53 -20.82
N TRP A 167 8.47 -1.98 -19.64
CA TRP A 167 9.74 -2.71 -19.53
C TRP A 167 9.58 -4.21 -19.80
N ALA A 168 8.39 -4.79 -19.59
CA ALA A 168 8.09 -6.21 -19.83
C ALA A 168 7.20 -6.41 -21.07
N LYS A 169 7.46 -5.68 -22.17
CA LYS A 169 6.71 -5.83 -23.42
C LYS A 169 6.63 -7.27 -23.90
N PHE A 170 7.67 -8.08 -23.68
CA PHE A 170 7.69 -9.51 -24.03
C PHE A 170 6.60 -10.32 -23.31
N ALA A 171 6.13 -9.86 -22.15
CA ALA A 171 5.05 -10.51 -21.42
C ALA A 171 3.68 -9.99 -21.86
N PHE A 172 3.51 -8.68 -22.02
CA PHE A 172 2.23 -8.08 -22.43
C PHE A 172 1.93 -8.27 -23.91
N PHE A 173 2.91 -8.16 -24.78
CA PHE A 173 2.77 -8.22 -26.25
C PHE A 173 3.74 -9.24 -26.84
N PRO A 174 3.56 -10.54 -26.55
CA PRO A 174 4.54 -11.59 -26.89
C PRO A 174 4.76 -11.78 -28.39
N ASN A 175 3.76 -11.43 -29.21
CA ASN A 175 3.79 -11.54 -30.67
C ASN A 175 3.93 -10.16 -31.34
N GLY A 176 4.43 -9.15 -30.58
CA GLY A 176 4.57 -7.78 -31.03
C GLY A 176 3.35 -6.91 -30.68
N VAL A 177 3.56 -5.59 -30.68
CA VAL A 177 2.53 -4.59 -30.29
C VAL A 177 1.34 -4.50 -31.24
N ASN A 178 1.43 -5.12 -32.42
CA ASN A 178 0.35 -5.21 -33.40
C ASN A 178 -0.53 -6.46 -33.20
N ALA A 179 -0.11 -7.38 -32.31
CA ALA A 179 -0.85 -8.58 -31.98
C ALA A 179 -1.64 -8.40 -30.68
N GLN A 180 -2.58 -9.31 -30.45
CA GLN A 180 -3.37 -9.29 -29.20
C GLN A 180 -2.48 -9.35 -27.96
N PRO A 181 -2.73 -8.53 -26.94
CA PRO A 181 -1.98 -8.58 -25.68
C PRO A 181 -2.23 -9.92 -24.97
N SER A 182 -1.36 -10.29 -24.05
CA SER A 182 -1.53 -11.51 -23.25
C SER A 182 -2.02 -11.16 -21.84
N TRP A 183 -3.07 -11.81 -21.37
CA TRP A 183 -3.50 -11.73 -19.98
C TRP A 183 -2.65 -12.62 -19.06
N HIS A 184 -2.16 -13.76 -19.57
CA HIS A 184 -1.51 -14.81 -18.81
C HIS A 184 -0.02 -14.52 -18.51
N ARG A 185 0.76 -14.12 -19.53
CA ARG A 185 2.22 -13.93 -19.38
C ARG A 185 2.61 -12.87 -18.34
N PRO A 186 1.92 -11.72 -18.22
CA PRO A 186 2.19 -10.78 -17.15
C PRO A 186 1.92 -11.34 -15.75
N LEU A 187 0.94 -12.24 -15.60
CA LEU A 187 0.69 -12.93 -14.33
C LEU A 187 1.79 -13.95 -14.01
N VAL A 188 2.30 -14.67 -15.01
CA VAL A 188 3.48 -15.54 -14.85
C VAL A 188 4.70 -14.72 -14.46
N LEU A 189 4.90 -13.55 -15.07
CA LEU A 189 5.94 -12.62 -14.67
C LEU A 189 5.78 -12.20 -13.19
N ALA A 190 4.55 -11.94 -12.75
CA ALA A 190 4.28 -11.63 -11.35
C ALA A 190 4.63 -12.80 -10.40
N VAL A 191 4.45 -14.05 -10.82
CA VAL A 191 4.94 -15.23 -10.07
C VAL A 191 6.46 -15.24 -9.99
N VAL A 192 7.15 -15.00 -11.12
CA VAL A 192 8.63 -14.97 -11.16
C VAL A 192 9.16 -13.86 -10.25
N VAL A 193 8.64 -12.64 -10.37
CA VAL A 193 9.05 -11.52 -9.50
C VAL A 193 8.62 -11.78 -8.05
N GLY A 194 7.43 -12.32 -7.82
CA GLY A 194 6.92 -12.70 -6.49
C GLY A 194 7.79 -13.75 -5.79
N SER A 195 8.50 -14.60 -6.54
CA SER A 195 9.46 -15.56 -5.95
C SER A 195 10.60 -14.89 -5.18
N THR A 196 10.88 -13.62 -5.47
CA THR A 196 11.85 -12.82 -4.68
C THR A 196 11.41 -12.66 -3.23
N ALA A 197 10.11 -12.72 -2.94
CA ALA A 197 9.61 -12.70 -1.56
C ALA A 197 10.07 -13.96 -0.80
N VAL A 198 9.93 -15.13 -1.42
CA VAL A 198 10.37 -16.41 -0.83
C VAL A 198 11.89 -16.47 -0.74
N LEU A 199 12.60 -16.03 -1.79
CA LEU A 199 14.06 -15.96 -1.78
C LEU A 199 14.56 -15.07 -0.62
N GLY A 200 14.04 -13.85 -0.51
CA GLY A 200 14.41 -12.90 0.54
C GLY A 200 14.16 -13.47 1.94
N ALA A 201 12.97 -14.07 2.16
CA ALA A 201 12.62 -14.69 3.42
C ALA A 201 13.47 -15.91 3.75
N SER A 202 13.85 -16.73 2.76
CA SER A 202 14.71 -17.92 2.95
C SER A 202 16.12 -17.52 3.33
N VAL A 203 16.69 -16.52 2.65
CA VAL A 203 18.03 -16.01 3.00
C VAL A 203 17.99 -15.33 4.37
N TYR A 204 16.95 -14.54 4.67
CA TYR A 204 16.77 -13.98 6.01
C TYR A 204 16.73 -15.08 7.08
N TRP A 205 16.01 -16.18 6.85
CA TRP A 205 16.00 -17.33 7.78
C TRP A 205 17.40 -17.88 8.03
N ALA A 206 18.18 -18.10 6.98
CA ALA A 206 19.55 -18.58 7.11
C ALA A 206 20.43 -17.59 7.90
N LEU A 207 20.36 -16.29 7.57
CA LEU A 207 21.09 -15.24 8.26
C LEU A 207 20.70 -15.15 9.75
N GLU A 208 19.40 -15.14 10.05
CA GLU A 208 18.89 -15.08 11.43
C GLU A 208 19.32 -16.30 12.23
N THR A 209 19.24 -17.51 11.65
CA THR A 209 19.63 -18.75 12.32
C THR A 209 21.14 -18.78 12.63
N TYR A 210 21.97 -18.30 11.70
CA TYR A 210 23.40 -18.15 11.92
C TYR A 210 23.69 -17.11 13.01
N ALA A 211 22.96 -15.99 12.98
CA ALA A 211 23.14 -14.91 13.94
C ALA A 211 22.72 -15.27 15.37
N GLU A 212 21.65 -16.05 15.54
CA GLU A 212 21.16 -16.50 16.85
C GLU A 212 22.21 -17.30 17.64
N THR A 213 23.11 -17.99 16.94
CA THR A 213 24.18 -18.76 17.58
C THR A 213 25.41 -17.92 17.93
N ARG A 214 25.69 -16.85 17.20
CA ARG A 214 26.95 -16.09 17.26
C ARG A 214 26.82 -14.68 17.85
N TYR A 215 25.66 -14.09 17.80
CA TYR A 215 25.49 -12.69 18.18
C TYR A 215 24.41 -12.52 19.25
N HIS A 216 24.57 -11.46 20.04
CA HIS A 216 23.48 -10.99 20.89
C HIS A 216 22.48 -10.19 20.05
N LEU A 217 21.29 -10.76 19.80
CA LEU A 217 20.20 -10.10 19.09
C LEU A 217 19.25 -9.44 20.08
N GLY A 218 18.75 -8.25 19.78
CA GLY A 218 17.74 -7.59 20.58
C GLY A 218 16.49 -8.45 20.79
N LYS A 219 15.88 -8.36 21.96
CA LYS A 219 14.53 -8.93 22.17
C LYS A 219 13.55 -8.12 21.36
N SER A 220 12.61 -8.79 20.66
CA SER A 220 11.42 -8.10 20.13
C SER A 220 10.68 -7.49 21.33
N SER A 221 10.18 -6.26 21.17
CA SER A 221 9.28 -5.66 22.15
C SER A 221 8.10 -6.61 22.36
N GLU A 222 7.68 -6.80 23.62
CA GLU A 222 6.46 -7.57 23.89
C GLU A 222 5.30 -6.94 23.13
N PRO A 223 4.52 -7.73 22.38
CA PRO A 223 3.39 -7.20 21.64
C PRO A 223 2.34 -6.68 22.62
N ASP A 224 1.82 -5.50 22.35
CA ASP A 224 0.66 -4.99 23.04
C ASP A 224 -0.50 -5.96 22.84
N LYS A 225 -1.14 -6.38 23.94
CA LYS A 225 -2.35 -7.20 23.86
C LYS A 225 -3.43 -6.39 23.16
N LEU A 226 -3.74 -6.75 21.92
CA LEU A 226 -4.79 -6.10 21.15
C LEU A 226 -6.15 -6.21 21.89
N SER A 227 -6.73 -5.08 22.21
CA SER A 227 -8.04 -5.01 22.86
C SER A 227 -8.97 -4.07 22.10
N PHE A 228 -9.75 -4.63 21.16
CA PHE A 228 -10.72 -3.86 20.37
C PHE A 228 -11.79 -3.16 21.21
N ARG A 229 -12.18 -3.78 22.34
CA ARG A 229 -13.14 -3.18 23.27
C ARG A 229 -12.61 -1.89 23.90
N GLU A 230 -11.30 -1.81 24.14
CA GLU A 230 -10.64 -0.59 24.62
C GLU A 230 -10.46 0.45 23.51
N GLY A 231 -10.27 -0.01 22.26
CA GLY A 231 -10.19 0.85 21.09
C GLY A 231 -11.46 1.69 20.88
N LEU A 232 -12.64 1.14 21.17
CA LEU A 232 -13.90 1.89 21.07
C LEU A 232 -14.01 3.05 22.06
N LYS A 233 -13.16 3.10 23.10
CA LYS A 233 -13.13 4.17 24.11
C LYS A 233 -12.16 5.28 23.81
N PHE A 234 -11.51 5.27 22.63
CA PHE A 234 -10.60 6.34 22.24
C PHE A 234 -11.33 7.67 22.08
N ASN A 235 -10.59 8.77 22.23
CA ASN A 235 -11.12 10.12 22.16
C ASN A 235 -11.59 10.50 20.73
N ARG A 236 -12.31 11.63 20.62
CA ARG A 236 -12.85 12.09 19.32
C ARG A 236 -11.75 12.45 18.33
N SER A 237 -10.60 12.99 18.76
CA SER A 237 -9.47 13.30 17.87
C SER A 237 -8.96 12.05 17.17
N TYR A 238 -8.84 10.93 17.89
CA TYR A 238 -8.47 9.65 17.29
C TYR A 238 -9.46 9.21 16.21
N TRP A 239 -10.78 9.29 16.49
CA TRP A 239 -11.80 8.89 15.52
C TRP A 239 -11.84 9.79 14.28
N TYR A 240 -11.51 11.09 14.41
CA TYR A 240 -11.32 11.96 13.24
C TYR A 240 -10.11 11.54 12.40
N VAL A 241 -9.01 11.14 13.02
CA VAL A 241 -7.84 10.59 12.31
C VAL A 241 -8.20 9.27 11.62
N VAL A 242 -8.96 8.38 12.27
CA VAL A 242 -9.45 7.12 11.68
C VAL A 242 -10.37 7.38 10.49
N ALA A 243 -11.31 8.30 10.61
CA ALA A 243 -12.23 8.66 9.53
C ALA A 243 -11.49 9.32 8.36
N LEU A 244 -10.50 10.17 8.63
CA LEU A 244 -9.59 10.71 7.62
C LEU A 244 -8.80 9.59 6.93
N CYS A 245 -8.23 8.65 7.68
CA CYS A 245 -7.52 7.49 7.16
C CYS A 245 -8.41 6.68 6.23
N PHE A 246 -9.61 6.31 6.69
CA PHE A 246 -10.59 5.56 5.91
C PHE A 246 -10.93 6.26 4.59
N THR A 247 -11.35 7.53 4.64
CA THR A 247 -11.80 8.27 3.46
C THR A 247 -10.68 8.57 2.48
N PHE A 248 -9.52 9.01 2.98
CA PHE A 248 -8.37 9.34 2.16
C PHE A 248 -7.80 8.10 1.43
N TYR A 249 -7.52 7.03 2.16
CA TYR A 249 -6.95 5.84 1.56
C TYR A 249 -7.94 5.12 0.65
N SER A 250 -9.23 5.13 0.97
CA SER A 250 -10.29 4.61 0.09
C SER A 250 -10.42 5.40 -1.21
N GLY A 251 -10.05 6.68 -1.20
CA GLY A 251 -9.96 7.49 -2.41
C GLY A 251 -8.73 7.17 -3.27
N ILE A 252 -7.60 6.80 -2.66
CA ILE A 252 -6.32 6.60 -3.37
C ILE A 252 -6.16 5.17 -3.89
N PHE A 253 -6.28 4.15 -3.04
CA PHE A 253 -5.92 2.79 -3.43
C PHE A 253 -6.90 2.16 -4.41
N PRO A 254 -8.23 2.23 -4.21
CA PRO A 254 -9.17 1.83 -5.25
C PRO A 254 -9.06 2.64 -6.53
N PHE A 255 -8.74 3.96 -6.45
CA PHE A 255 -8.45 4.74 -7.64
C PHE A 255 -7.26 4.16 -8.41
N ARG A 256 -6.12 3.87 -7.75
CA ARG A 256 -4.94 3.26 -8.39
C ARG A 256 -5.26 1.92 -9.06
N THR A 257 -6.16 1.14 -8.49
CA THR A 257 -6.62 -0.14 -9.07
C THR A 257 -7.20 0.05 -10.47
N PHE A 258 -8.04 1.06 -10.66
CA PHE A 258 -8.74 1.34 -11.91
C PHE A 258 -8.07 2.42 -12.77
N ALA A 259 -7.05 3.09 -12.26
CA ALA A 259 -6.45 4.28 -12.90
C ALA A 259 -5.78 3.97 -14.24
N ILE A 260 -5.10 2.82 -14.36
CA ILE A 260 -4.42 2.47 -15.60
C ILE A 260 -5.43 2.25 -16.72
N ASP A 261 -6.56 1.61 -16.45
CA ASP A 261 -7.63 1.44 -17.42
C ASP A 261 -8.30 2.79 -17.79
N LEU A 262 -8.61 3.62 -16.79
CA LEU A 262 -9.14 4.97 -16.99
C LEU A 262 -8.22 5.84 -17.84
N PHE A 263 -6.92 5.88 -17.54
CA PHE A 263 -5.97 6.68 -18.32
C PHE A 263 -5.76 6.12 -19.71
N THR A 264 -5.67 4.79 -19.86
CA THR A 264 -5.64 4.12 -21.17
C THR A 264 -6.86 4.52 -22.02
N SER A 265 -8.05 4.46 -21.42
CA SER A 265 -9.30 4.83 -22.09
C SER A 265 -9.32 6.30 -22.48
N LYS A 266 -8.80 7.22 -21.62
CA LYS A 266 -8.70 8.64 -21.94
C LYS A 266 -7.75 8.91 -23.13
N PHE A 267 -6.58 8.26 -23.13
CA PHE A 267 -5.65 8.40 -24.26
C PHE A 267 -6.24 7.84 -25.55
N LEU A 268 -6.88 6.67 -25.52
CA LEU A 268 -7.53 6.10 -26.69
C LEU A 268 -8.68 6.97 -27.21
N SER A 269 -9.49 7.55 -26.33
CA SER A 269 -10.57 8.45 -26.75
C SER A 269 -10.05 9.71 -27.47
N GLN A 270 -8.83 10.15 -27.18
CA GLN A 270 -8.18 11.29 -27.83
C GLN A 270 -7.53 10.92 -29.17
N MET A 271 -7.22 9.65 -29.43
CA MET A 271 -6.57 9.18 -30.67
C MET A 271 -7.56 9.03 -31.86
N GLY A 272 -8.86 9.12 -31.64
CA GLY A 272 -9.87 9.07 -32.70
C GLY A 272 -9.82 7.78 -33.51
N ALA A 273 -9.74 7.87 -34.84
CA ALA A 273 -9.77 6.70 -35.74
C ALA A 273 -8.65 5.65 -35.54
N THR A 274 -7.55 6.03 -34.94
CA THR A 274 -6.42 5.12 -34.67
C THR A 274 -6.60 4.32 -33.35
N ALA A 275 -7.59 4.68 -32.53
CA ALA A 275 -7.83 4.09 -31.21
C ALA A 275 -8.11 2.58 -31.25
N GLY A 276 -8.61 2.04 -32.38
CA GLY A 276 -8.90 0.59 -32.55
C GLY A 276 -7.68 -0.29 -32.78
N SER A 277 -6.47 0.26 -32.96
CA SER A 277 -5.29 -0.53 -33.21
C SER A 277 -4.66 -1.03 -31.91
N THR A 278 -4.12 -2.27 -31.94
CA THR A 278 -3.40 -2.83 -30.79
C THR A 278 -2.13 -2.04 -30.46
N ALA A 279 -1.49 -1.43 -31.42
CA ALA A 279 -0.35 -0.53 -31.23
C ALA A 279 -0.75 0.75 -30.45
N ALA A 280 -1.90 1.35 -30.78
CA ALA A 280 -2.43 2.48 -30.02
C ALA A 280 -2.76 2.09 -28.57
N PHE A 281 -3.38 0.92 -28.38
CA PHE A 281 -3.62 0.38 -27.04
C PHE A 281 -2.32 0.19 -26.25
N ALA A 282 -1.31 -0.42 -26.84
CA ALA A 282 -0.02 -0.63 -26.21
C ALA A 282 0.63 0.72 -25.78
N SER A 283 0.60 1.71 -26.65
CA SER A 283 1.13 3.06 -26.37
C SER A 283 0.35 3.74 -25.23
N ALA A 284 -0.99 3.72 -25.30
CA ALA A 284 -1.84 4.31 -24.27
C ALA A 284 -1.64 3.63 -22.90
N GLN A 285 -1.55 2.31 -22.87
CA GLN A 285 -1.33 1.54 -21.65
C GLN A 285 0.03 1.84 -21.01
N GLN A 286 1.10 1.99 -21.81
CA GLN A 286 2.42 2.37 -21.30
C GLN A 286 2.41 3.76 -20.67
N GLN A 287 1.78 4.75 -21.32
CA GLN A 287 1.62 6.09 -20.78
C GLN A 287 0.77 6.09 -19.49
N ALA A 288 -0.28 5.30 -19.45
CA ALA A 288 -1.15 5.14 -18.28
C ALA A 288 -0.40 4.52 -17.08
N GLY A 289 0.41 3.50 -17.32
CA GLY A 289 1.25 2.89 -16.29
C GLY A 289 2.27 3.89 -15.72
N TRP A 290 2.91 4.67 -16.58
CA TRP A 290 3.82 5.72 -16.15
C TRP A 290 3.12 6.78 -15.28
N LEU A 291 1.94 7.24 -15.67
CA LEU A 291 1.15 8.19 -14.88
C LEU A 291 0.76 7.61 -13.51
N ASN A 292 0.28 6.35 -13.47
CA ASN A 292 -0.11 5.72 -12.20
C ASN A 292 1.10 5.59 -11.25
N SER A 293 2.28 5.31 -11.78
CA SER A 293 3.52 5.18 -11.01
C SER A 293 4.02 6.50 -10.41
N LEU A 294 3.51 7.67 -10.84
CA LEU A 294 3.88 8.95 -10.22
C LEU A 294 3.44 9.02 -8.75
N LEU A 295 2.37 8.31 -8.35
CA LEU A 295 1.93 8.30 -6.97
C LEU A 295 2.95 7.62 -6.04
N PRO A 296 3.34 6.34 -6.24
CA PRO A 296 4.36 5.72 -5.41
C PRO A 296 5.73 6.41 -5.56
N PHE A 297 6.06 6.98 -6.74
CA PHE A 297 7.28 7.75 -6.95
C PHE A 297 7.29 9.02 -6.09
N SER A 298 6.20 9.78 -6.08
CA SER A 298 6.04 10.96 -5.22
C SER A 298 6.18 10.59 -3.74
N ALA A 299 5.53 9.50 -3.32
CA ALA A 299 5.59 9.04 -1.94
C ALA A 299 7.01 8.63 -1.53
N MET A 300 7.77 8.01 -2.41
CA MET A 300 9.15 7.61 -2.15
C MET A 300 10.04 8.81 -1.79
N ILE A 301 9.87 9.94 -2.49
CA ILE A 301 10.71 11.13 -2.34
C ILE A 301 10.12 12.12 -1.34
N ALA A 302 8.83 12.45 -1.48
CA ALA A 302 8.24 13.57 -0.77
C ALA A 302 7.74 13.20 0.64
N THR A 303 7.41 11.92 0.93
CA THR A 303 6.96 11.54 2.28
C THR A 303 8.01 11.83 3.36
N PRO A 304 9.29 11.48 3.20
CA PRO A 304 10.32 11.86 4.18
C PRO A 304 10.47 13.36 4.35
N LEU A 305 10.39 14.12 3.25
CA LEU A 305 10.51 15.59 3.27
C LEU A 305 9.33 16.23 4.02
N PHE A 306 8.11 15.75 3.80
CA PHE A 306 6.93 16.22 4.53
C PHE A 306 6.94 15.82 6.00
N GLY A 307 7.47 14.65 6.34
CA GLY A 307 7.71 14.26 7.73
C GLY A 307 8.64 15.23 8.44
N LEU A 308 9.79 15.53 7.83
CA LEU A 308 10.74 16.53 8.37
C LEU A 308 10.13 17.92 8.47
N LEU A 309 9.32 18.33 7.49
CA LEU A 309 8.60 19.61 7.53
C LEU A 309 7.64 19.64 8.73
N ALA A 310 6.84 18.60 8.91
CA ALA A 310 5.89 18.48 10.02
C ALA A 310 6.59 18.53 11.40
N ASP A 311 7.74 17.87 11.51
CA ASP A 311 8.51 17.89 12.76
C ASP A 311 9.12 19.27 13.07
N ARG A 312 9.46 20.06 12.04
CA ARG A 312 9.98 21.42 12.20
C ARG A 312 8.91 22.45 12.54
N ILE A 313 7.76 22.42 11.83
CA ILE A 313 6.72 23.46 11.97
C ILE A 313 5.61 23.10 12.95
N GLY A 314 5.49 21.84 13.33
CA GLY A 314 4.43 21.31 14.18
C GLY A 314 3.13 21.05 13.41
N LYS A 315 2.41 21.97 13.02
CA LYS A 315 1.09 22.10 12.33
C LYS A 315 0.55 20.87 11.60
N ARG A 316 0.58 19.70 12.26
CA ARG A 316 0.24 18.39 11.64
C ARG A 316 -1.21 18.35 11.17
N ALA A 317 -2.18 18.82 11.98
CA ALA A 317 -3.58 18.82 11.58
C ALA A 317 -3.83 19.80 10.41
N SER A 318 -3.18 20.98 10.42
CA SER A 318 -3.23 21.93 9.29
C SER A 318 -2.64 21.34 8.01
N LEU A 319 -1.55 20.56 8.08
CA LEU A 319 -0.97 19.86 6.93
C LEU A 319 -1.91 18.78 6.38
N MET A 320 -2.66 18.08 7.24
CA MET A 320 -3.70 17.14 6.80
C MET A 320 -4.85 17.86 6.07
N VAL A 321 -5.23 19.06 6.50
CA VAL A 321 -6.22 19.88 5.78
C VAL A 321 -5.71 20.26 4.40
N ILE A 322 -4.46 20.70 4.27
CA ILE A 322 -3.86 21.04 2.97
C ILE A 322 -3.84 19.84 2.04
N GLY A 323 -3.37 18.68 2.52
CA GLY A 323 -3.33 17.45 1.72
C GLY A 323 -4.71 17.00 1.25
N SER A 324 -5.72 17.07 2.13
CA SER A 324 -7.10 16.72 1.78
C SER A 324 -7.71 17.70 0.78
N PHE A 325 -7.41 18.99 0.92
CA PHE A 325 -7.85 20.02 -0.01
C PHE A 325 -7.26 19.82 -1.41
N LEU A 326 -5.99 19.47 -1.51
CA LEU A 326 -5.32 19.17 -2.78
C LEU A 326 -5.96 17.98 -3.49
N MET A 327 -6.40 16.96 -2.74
CA MET A 327 -7.02 15.76 -3.32
C MET A 327 -8.43 16.00 -3.85
N MET A 328 -9.19 16.93 -3.26
CA MET A 328 -10.59 17.15 -3.56
C MET A 328 -10.90 17.41 -5.06
N PRO A 329 -10.20 18.33 -5.76
CA PRO A 329 -10.53 18.66 -7.14
C PRO A 329 -9.99 17.63 -8.15
N VAL A 330 -9.04 16.78 -7.77
CA VAL A 330 -8.27 15.94 -8.68
C VAL A 330 -9.15 15.02 -9.52
N TYR A 331 -10.11 14.34 -8.91
CA TYR A 331 -10.97 13.38 -9.60
C TYR A 331 -11.88 14.06 -10.63
N LEU A 332 -12.43 15.24 -10.29
CA LEU A 332 -13.26 16.02 -11.22
C LEU A 332 -12.41 16.62 -12.35
N MET A 333 -11.16 17.01 -12.06
CA MET A 333 -10.23 17.43 -13.11
C MET A 333 -9.93 16.30 -14.09
N ILE A 334 -9.75 15.05 -13.61
CA ILE A 334 -9.53 13.89 -14.48
C ILE A 334 -10.76 13.63 -15.36
N ALA A 335 -11.97 13.72 -14.78
CA ALA A 335 -13.21 13.41 -15.48
C ALA A 335 -13.61 14.46 -16.52
N TYR A 336 -13.53 15.74 -16.16
CA TYR A 336 -14.17 16.83 -16.93
C TYR A 336 -13.21 17.81 -17.57
N SER A 337 -11.94 17.83 -17.15
CA SER A 337 -10.98 18.81 -17.68
C SER A 337 -10.21 18.25 -18.88
N SER A 338 -9.86 19.16 -19.80
CA SER A 338 -8.92 18.92 -20.90
C SER A 338 -7.45 19.13 -20.51
N ILE A 339 -7.20 19.52 -19.25
CA ILE A 339 -5.84 19.74 -18.74
C ILE A 339 -5.05 18.41 -18.79
N SER A 340 -3.73 18.51 -19.01
CA SER A 340 -2.85 17.35 -18.97
C SER A 340 -3.04 16.56 -17.67
N LEU A 341 -3.19 15.22 -17.76
CA LEU A 341 -3.31 14.32 -16.62
C LEU A 341 -2.14 14.41 -15.63
N LEU A 342 -1.00 14.94 -16.07
CA LEU A 342 0.14 15.20 -15.18
C LEU A 342 -0.24 16.14 -14.02
N VAL A 343 -1.08 17.14 -14.24
CA VAL A 343 -1.46 18.11 -13.21
C VAL A 343 -2.26 17.42 -12.08
N PRO A 344 -3.43 16.81 -12.34
CA PRO A 344 -4.20 16.18 -11.27
C PRO A 344 -3.46 15.02 -10.62
N VAL A 345 -2.71 14.21 -11.37
CA VAL A 345 -1.94 13.09 -10.81
C VAL A 345 -0.78 13.58 -9.93
N SER A 346 -0.12 14.70 -10.29
CA SER A 346 0.91 15.31 -9.44
C SER A 346 0.34 15.88 -8.15
N LEU A 347 -0.81 16.55 -8.21
CA LEU A 347 -1.51 17.02 -7.00
C LEU A 347 -1.89 15.85 -6.08
N MET A 348 -2.39 14.75 -6.66
CA MET A 348 -2.68 13.52 -5.92
C MET A 348 -1.41 12.92 -5.30
N GLY A 349 -0.29 12.91 -6.03
CA GLY A 349 1.01 12.44 -5.53
C GLY A 349 1.51 13.26 -4.33
N ILE A 350 1.34 14.59 -4.37
CA ILE A 350 1.66 15.47 -3.24
C ILE A 350 0.77 15.13 -2.03
N ALA A 351 -0.54 15.02 -2.22
CA ALA A 351 -1.48 14.65 -1.17
C ALA A 351 -1.16 13.25 -0.58
N PHE A 352 -0.86 12.27 -1.45
CA PHE A 352 -0.50 10.90 -1.07
C PHE A 352 0.84 10.82 -0.32
N SER A 353 1.71 11.80 -0.48
CA SER A 353 2.96 11.89 0.26
C SER A 353 2.77 12.62 1.60
N LEU A 354 1.99 13.71 1.59
CA LEU A 354 1.83 14.60 2.74
C LEU A 354 0.98 13.98 3.85
N ILE A 355 -0.21 13.47 3.52
CA ILE A 355 -1.14 12.97 4.54
C ILE A 355 -0.57 11.79 5.34
N PRO A 356 -0.04 10.71 4.73
CA PRO A 356 0.56 9.62 5.50
C PRO A 356 1.74 10.05 6.37
N ALA A 357 2.56 11.00 5.88
CA ALA A 357 3.72 11.49 6.60
C ALA A 357 3.36 12.14 7.96
N VAL A 358 2.17 12.73 8.04
CA VAL A 358 1.72 13.44 9.25
C VAL A 358 0.65 12.65 10.02
N MET A 359 -0.22 11.93 9.35
CA MET A 359 -1.38 11.26 9.95
C MET A 359 -0.98 10.09 10.85
N TRP A 360 -0.14 9.18 10.35
CA TRP A 360 0.28 8.01 11.12
C TRP A 360 1.06 8.38 12.39
N PRO A 361 2.06 9.28 12.35
CA PRO A 361 2.74 9.73 13.57
C PRO A 361 1.82 10.46 14.54
N SER A 362 0.79 11.17 14.05
CA SER A 362 -0.15 11.93 14.91
C SER A 362 -0.90 11.05 15.91
N VAL A 363 -1.11 9.78 15.60
CA VAL A 363 -1.76 8.83 16.52
C VAL A 363 -1.00 8.70 17.83
N ALA A 364 0.34 8.72 17.78
CA ALA A 364 1.19 8.61 18.97
C ALA A 364 1.08 9.82 19.93
N TYR A 365 0.61 10.97 19.43
CA TYR A 365 0.34 12.15 20.29
C TYR A 365 -1.06 12.11 20.91
N ILE A 366 -2.01 11.40 20.26
CA ILE A 366 -3.43 11.37 20.68
C ILE A 366 -3.71 10.19 21.61
N VAL A 367 -3.03 9.07 21.40
CA VAL A 367 -3.30 7.80 22.09
C VAL A 367 -2.16 7.47 23.03
N HIS A 368 -2.48 7.01 24.23
CA HIS A 368 -1.49 6.60 25.23
C HIS A 368 -0.62 5.45 24.70
N GLU A 369 0.66 5.47 24.98
CA GLU A 369 1.70 4.56 24.45
C GLU A 369 1.31 3.07 24.56
N ARG A 370 0.74 2.65 25.70
CA ARG A 370 0.26 1.27 25.95
C ARG A 370 -0.88 0.80 25.05
N ARG A 371 -1.48 1.68 24.25
CA ARG A 371 -2.62 1.38 23.36
C ARG A 371 -2.35 1.67 21.89
N LEU A 372 -1.13 2.05 21.56
CA LEU A 372 -0.75 2.41 20.18
C LEU A 372 -0.92 1.23 19.22
N GLY A 373 -0.56 0.02 19.64
CA GLY A 373 -0.76 -1.19 18.83
C GLY A 373 -2.22 -1.41 18.45
N THR A 374 -3.15 -1.28 19.42
CA THR A 374 -4.60 -1.36 19.16
C THR A 374 -5.07 -0.24 18.24
N ALA A 375 -4.57 0.98 18.41
CA ALA A 375 -4.94 2.13 17.59
C ALA A 375 -4.52 1.93 16.13
N TYR A 376 -3.27 1.55 15.87
CA TYR A 376 -2.79 1.30 14.52
C TYR A 376 -3.47 0.09 13.86
N ALA A 377 -3.72 -0.98 14.62
CA ALA A 377 -4.43 -2.16 14.10
C ALA A 377 -5.86 -1.80 13.67
N LEU A 378 -6.58 -1.00 14.46
CA LEU A 378 -7.94 -0.55 14.14
C LEU A 378 -7.97 0.38 12.91
N MET A 379 -7.00 1.30 12.79
CA MET A 379 -6.84 2.12 11.59
C MET A 379 -6.61 1.28 10.34
N SER A 380 -5.68 0.34 10.40
CA SER A 380 -5.37 -0.56 9.27
C SER A 380 -6.56 -1.43 8.90
N LEU A 381 -7.30 -1.95 9.88
CA LEU A 381 -8.50 -2.75 9.66
C LEU A 381 -9.56 -1.94 8.89
N LEU A 382 -9.88 -0.74 9.38
CA LEU A 382 -10.88 0.13 8.73
C LEU A 382 -10.42 0.58 7.34
N GLN A 383 -9.13 0.81 7.14
CA GLN A 383 -8.56 1.09 5.82
C GLN A 383 -8.81 -0.07 4.83
N GLN A 384 -8.59 -1.32 5.24
CA GLN A 384 -8.86 -2.49 4.40
C GLN A 384 -10.35 -2.69 4.12
N VAL A 385 -11.24 -2.39 5.10
CA VAL A 385 -12.69 -2.35 4.88
C VAL A 385 -13.05 -1.31 3.82
N GLY A 386 -12.42 -0.14 3.85
CA GLY A 386 -12.58 0.88 2.82
C GLY A 386 -12.16 0.38 1.43
N PHE A 387 -11.01 -0.28 1.32
CA PHE A 387 -10.55 -0.87 0.06
C PHE A 387 -11.53 -1.89 -0.49
N PHE A 388 -12.05 -2.76 0.37
CA PHE A 388 -13.08 -3.72 -0.02
C PHE A 388 -14.32 -3.04 -0.61
N ILE A 389 -14.91 -2.09 0.12
CA ILE A 389 -16.14 -1.41 -0.28
C ILE A 389 -15.94 -0.65 -1.59
N PHE A 390 -14.87 0.15 -1.70
CA PHE A 390 -14.72 1.06 -2.83
C PHE A 390 -14.17 0.37 -4.09
N ASN A 391 -13.41 -0.71 -3.99
CA ASN A 391 -13.10 -1.53 -5.17
C ASN A 391 -14.38 -2.11 -5.80
N LEU A 392 -15.33 -2.58 -4.99
CA LEU A 392 -16.62 -3.07 -5.48
C LEU A 392 -17.50 -1.94 -6.02
N ALA A 393 -17.58 -0.82 -5.31
CA ALA A 393 -18.40 0.31 -5.70
C ALA A 393 -17.96 0.91 -7.04
N ILE A 394 -16.64 1.07 -7.25
CA ILE A 394 -16.10 1.63 -8.51
C ILE A 394 -16.26 0.64 -9.66
N GLY A 395 -15.94 -0.65 -9.45
CA GLY A 395 -16.19 -1.66 -10.46
C GLY A 395 -17.65 -1.68 -10.92
N LYS A 396 -18.59 -1.62 -9.95
CA LYS A 396 -20.02 -1.57 -10.25
C LYS A 396 -20.45 -0.28 -10.96
N ALA A 397 -19.88 0.86 -10.55
CA ALA A 397 -20.13 2.15 -11.22
C ALA A 397 -19.69 2.10 -12.69
N ASN A 398 -18.48 1.59 -12.97
CA ASN A 398 -17.94 1.46 -14.31
C ASN A 398 -18.79 0.50 -15.19
N ASP A 399 -19.31 -0.59 -14.62
CA ASP A 399 -20.20 -1.51 -15.35
C ASP A 399 -21.54 -0.84 -15.70
N ILE A 400 -22.21 -0.19 -14.72
CA ILE A 400 -23.52 0.45 -14.94
C ILE A 400 -23.43 1.55 -16.01
N THR A 401 -22.34 2.28 -16.04
CA THR A 401 -22.14 3.39 -16.99
C THR A 401 -21.47 2.96 -18.28
N HIS A 402 -21.13 1.67 -18.43
CA HIS A 402 -20.38 1.16 -19.59
C HIS A 402 -19.09 1.95 -19.85
N ALA A 403 -18.31 2.21 -18.77
CA ALA A 403 -17.08 2.98 -18.84
C ALA A 403 -16.02 2.29 -19.72
N GLY A 404 -15.35 3.06 -20.58
CA GLY A 404 -14.32 2.52 -21.45
C GLY A 404 -13.90 3.51 -22.55
N PRO A 405 -13.03 3.08 -23.49
CA PRO A 405 -12.54 3.95 -24.56
C PRO A 405 -13.63 4.55 -25.44
N ALA A 406 -14.72 3.80 -25.69
CA ALA A 406 -15.87 4.26 -26.45
C ALA A 406 -16.80 5.19 -25.66
N ASN A 407 -16.78 5.10 -24.32
CA ASN A 407 -17.57 5.94 -23.44
C ASN A 407 -16.72 6.39 -22.23
N PHE A 408 -15.82 7.33 -22.46
CA PHE A 408 -14.97 7.87 -21.40
C PHE A 408 -15.78 8.56 -20.29
N GLN A 409 -16.91 9.21 -20.63
CA GLN A 409 -17.79 9.84 -19.64
C GLN A 409 -18.39 8.84 -18.64
N GLY A 410 -18.42 7.55 -18.98
CA GLY A 410 -18.82 6.49 -18.06
C GLY A 410 -18.01 6.46 -16.77
N TYR A 411 -16.73 6.85 -16.79
CA TYR A 411 -15.93 6.92 -15.56
C TYR A 411 -16.35 8.04 -14.59
N ALA A 412 -17.16 9.01 -15.04
CA ALA A 412 -17.54 10.16 -14.23
C ALA A 412 -18.20 9.77 -12.91
N LEU A 413 -19.06 8.74 -12.91
CA LEU A 413 -19.70 8.25 -11.67
C LEU A 413 -18.68 7.79 -10.64
N GLY A 414 -17.67 7.02 -11.04
CA GLY A 414 -16.57 6.60 -10.18
C GLY A 414 -15.76 7.79 -9.66
N MET A 415 -15.50 8.79 -10.52
CA MET A 415 -14.78 10.00 -10.12
C MET A 415 -15.58 10.83 -9.10
N TRP A 416 -16.91 10.90 -9.21
CA TRP A 416 -17.75 11.53 -8.19
C TRP A 416 -17.70 10.80 -6.86
N ILE A 417 -17.71 9.45 -6.84
CA ILE A 417 -17.56 8.66 -5.61
C ILE A 417 -16.23 9.01 -4.94
N PHE A 418 -15.12 9.04 -5.68
CA PHE A 418 -13.81 9.42 -5.14
C PHE A 418 -13.77 10.88 -4.69
N SER A 419 -14.44 11.80 -5.42
CA SER A 419 -14.50 13.21 -5.05
C SER A 419 -15.23 13.39 -3.72
N ILE A 420 -16.35 12.67 -3.50
CA ILE A 420 -17.07 12.66 -2.21
C ILE A 420 -16.16 12.18 -1.08
N LEU A 421 -15.34 11.14 -1.29
CA LEU A 421 -14.36 10.71 -0.32
C LEU A 421 -13.31 11.78 -0.02
N GLY A 422 -12.86 12.52 -1.05
CA GLY A 422 -11.98 13.69 -0.89
C GLY A 422 -12.62 14.80 -0.04
N PHE A 423 -13.92 15.10 -0.26
CA PHE A 423 -14.67 16.05 0.57
C PHE A 423 -14.79 15.57 2.02
N LEU A 424 -15.10 14.30 2.23
CA LEU A 424 -15.19 13.73 3.58
C LEU A 424 -13.82 13.75 4.27
N ALA A 425 -12.74 13.45 3.55
CA ALA A 425 -11.39 13.55 4.08
C ALA A 425 -11.07 14.98 4.54
N LEU A 426 -11.40 15.98 3.73
CA LEU A 426 -11.25 17.39 4.09
C LEU A 426 -12.10 17.77 5.32
N LEU A 427 -13.35 17.31 5.37
CA LEU A 427 -14.23 17.54 6.52
C LEU A 427 -13.61 16.99 7.82
N PHE A 428 -13.14 15.74 7.81
CA PHE A 428 -12.55 15.14 9.01
C PHE A 428 -11.20 15.78 9.38
N ALA A 429 -10.41 16.22 8.41
CA ALA A 429 -9.21 16.99 8.66
C ALA A 429 -9.50 18.35 9.30
N LEU A 430 -10.57 19.06 8.87
CA LEU A 430 -11.02 20.32 9.45
C LEU A 430 -11.54 20.12 10.87
N LEU A 431 -12.35 19.09 11.12
CA LEU A 431 -12.86 18.74 12.46
C LEU A 431 -11.70 18.40 13.42
N LEU A 432 -10.72 17.64 12.94
CA LEU A 432 -9.51 17.35 13.70
C LEU A 432 -8.76 18.65 14.05
N ARG A 433 -8.51 19.51 13.05
CA ARG A 433 -7.80 20.77 13.25
C ARG A 433 -8.54 21.68 14.22
N GLN A 434 -9.87 21.81 14.10
CA GLN A 434 -10.68 22.62 15.01
C GLN A 434 -10.53 22.14 16.47
N ARG A 435 -10.48 20.82 16.69
CA ARG A 435 -10.30 20.26 18.02
C ARG A 435 -8.86 20.47 18.54
N GLU A 436 -7.85 20.37 17.67
CA GLU A 436 -6.45 20.53 18.02
C GLU A 436 -6.01 22.00 18.23
N ILE A 437 -6.88 22.96 17.93
CA ILE A 437 -6.72 24.38 18.29
C ILE A 437 -7.49 24.70 19.60
N GLY A 438 -8.42 23.83 20.00
CA GLY A 438 -9.27 24.01 21.18
C GLY A 438 -8.64 23.55 22.50
N PRO A 439 -9.43 23.57 23.59
CA PRO A 439 -8.95 23.21 24.93
C PRO A 439 -8.56 21.72 25.10
N ASP A 440 -9.09 20.85 24.25
CA ASP A 440 -8.81 19.41 24.25
C ASP A 440 -7.68 19.03 23.28
N ALA A 441 -6.77 19.97 22.96
CA ALA A 441 -5.68 19.75 22.00
C ALA A 441 -4.64 18.76 22.54
N HIS A 442 -4.13 17.90 21.64
CA HIS A 442 -3.06 16.92 21.92
C HIS A 442 -1.69 17.42 21.45
N GLY A 443 -1.62 18.66 20.96
CA GLY A 443 -0.39 19.28 20.52
C GLY A 443 -0.05 19.09 19.04
N LEU A 444 -0.98 18.57 18.20
CA LEU A 444 -0.72 18.36 16.76
C LEU A 444 -0.42 19.66 16.00
N GLU A 445 -0.83 20.82 16.53
CA GLU A 445 -0.56 22.14 15.94
C GLU A 445 0.65 22.85 16.53
N THR A 446 1.19 22.37 17.65
CA THR A 446 2.19 23.12 18.44
C THR A 446 3.48 22.37 18.70
N ILE A 447 3.44 21.03 18.78
CA ILE A 447 4.63 20.25 19.12
C ILE A 447 5.58 20.18 17.91
N THR A 448 6.78 20.73 18.11
CA THR A 448 7.90 20.72 17.16
C THR A 448 9.07 19.94 17.75
N ILE A 449 10.08 19.65 16.92
CA ILE A 449 11.32 19.01 17.39
C ILE A 449 12.04 19.88 18.45
N HIS A 450 11.89 21.19 18.38
CA HIS A 450 12.50 22.13 19.32
C HIS A 450 11.72 22.30 20.62
N SER A 451 10.43 21.91 20.64
CA SER A 451 9.60 21.96 21.87
C SER A 451 9.76 20.72 22.74
N GLN A 452 10.43 19.67 22.24
CA GLN A 452 10.70 18.43 22.98
C GLN A 452 12.14 18.35 23.53
N ALA A 453 13.00 19.28 23.13
CA ALA A 453 14.36 19.46 23.65
C ALA A 453 14.35 20.47 24.83
#